data_e04fd9c2ae00e54716201e8bdc7ca4f8
#
_entry.id   e04fd9c2ae00e54716201e8bdc7ca4f8
#
_cell.length_a   1.000
_cell.length_b   1.000
_cell.length_c   1.000
_cell.angle_alpha   90.00
_cell.angle_beta   90.00
_cell.angle_gamma   90.00
#
_symmetry.space_group_name_H-M   'P 1'
#
loop_
_entity.id
_entity.type
_entity.pdbx_description
1 polymer ?
#
loop_
_entity_poly.entity_id
_entity_poly.type
_entity_poly.pdbx_seq_one_letter_code
_entity_poly.pdbx_strand_id
1 'polypeptide(L)'
;MNKNLSLLILSQIFAFTAAPVTVFLSGIIGSKFSPINTLATLPMALSVVGIALFAFFAAKLMSIIGRKLGFIYASVGTCFASLLTAYSIIIESFVLYNLGCFLIGGGIAFSHQYRFAAVEVVDKDYAPKAISIILLAGIGSAFIGPNIANISKGFISDHMYAGSYLALAILSISSTIFLIFYQEPKTISSNQYKTGRSFFELISQPRFLQALVASAFAYAVMTFLMTATPISMHLMEKISLSKTGFVIQLHIAAMFLPSLVTGNLIKRFGHSKIMYVGVLLFLVTIITSLFEQNYINYMVALIFLGLGWNFLFISGTSLLVLCYREEEKFRAQGYNDLIVYSIQALASLSAGVFLSLTSWKTMNLICLIFLIIIALSLSLIHI
;
A
#
# COMPACT_ATOMS: atom_id res chain seq x y z
N MET A 1 15.61 20.65 -3.25
CA MET A 1 14.38 19.86 -3.38
C MET A 1 13.26 20.81 -3.81
N ASN A 2 12.40 20.43 -4.75
CA ASN A 2 11.28 21.27 -5.21
C ASN A 2 10.30 21.49 -4.04
N LYS A 3 9.86 22.75 -3.80
CA LYS A 3 8.93 23.12 -2.72
C LYS A 3 7.64 22.28 -2.75
N ASN A 4 7.07 22.07 -3.94
CA ASN A 4 5.86 21.27 -4.12
C ASN A 4 6.07 19.80 -3.73
N LEU A 5 7.21 19.20 -4.09
CA LEU A 5 7.54 17.83 -3.69
C LEU A 5 7.65 17.71 -2.16
N SER A 6 8.29 18.69 -1.50
CA SER A 6 8.39 18.70 -0.02
C SER A 6 7.01 18.79 0.65
N LEU A 7 6.10 19.63 0.13
CA LEU A 7 4.74 19.76 0.63
C LEU A 7 3.94 18.45 0.46
N LEU A 8 4.10 17.78 -0.69
CA LEU A 8 3.48 16.48 -0.94
C LEU A 8 4.01 15.42 0.04
N ILE A 9 5.33 15.38 0.32
CA ILE A 9 5.92 14.43 1.28
C ILE A 9 5.34 14.64 2.67
N LEU A 10 5.32 15.89 3.15
CA LEU A 10 4.76 16.22 4.46
C LEU A 10 3.27 15.84 4.54
N SER A 11 2.48 16.19 3.52
CA SER A 11 1.07 15.81 3.46
C SER A 11 0.89 14.28 3.46
N GLN A 12 1.70 13.56 2.68
CA GLN A 12 1.67 12.10 2.60
C GLN A 12 1.93 11.43 3.96
N ILE A 13 2.86 11.94 4.76
CA ILE A 13 3.15 11.38 6.09
C ILE A 13 1.86 11.31 6.91
N PHE A 14 1.08 12.36 6.94
CA PHE A 14 -0.18 12.41 7.70
C PHE A 14 -1.30 11.62 7.03
N ALA A 15 -1.50 11.78 5.72
CA ALA A 15 -2.55 11.09 4.99
C ALA A 15 -2.38 9.56 5.01
N PHE A 16 -1.14 9.08 4.96
CA PHE A 16 -0.85 7.65 4.92
C PHE A 16 -0.87 6.99 6.30
N THR A 17 -0.94 7.75 7.42
CA THR A 17 -1.04 7.16 8.77
C THR A 17 -2.27 6.27 8.94
N ALA A 18 -3.31 6.46 8.14
CA ALA A 18 -4.50 5.61 8.13
C ALA A 18 -4.16 4.12 7.88
N ALA A 19 -3.20 3.83 7.01
CA ALA A 19 -2.81 2.46 6.69
C ALA A 19 -2.18 1.73 7.90
N PRO A 20 -1.07 2.19 8.51
CA PRO A 20 -0.47 1.50 9.65
C PRO A 20 -1.37 1.48 10.90
N VAL A 21 -2.21 2.49 11.14
CA VAL A 21 -3.19 2.47 12.25
C VAL A 21 -4.22 1.37 12.02
N THR A 22 -4.78 1.26 10.81
CA THR A 22 -5.77 0.23 10.49
C THR A 22 -5.15 -1.16 10.59
N VAL A 23 -3.95 -1.38 10.05
CA VAL A 23 -3.22 -2.66 10.17
C VAL A 23 -3.00 -3.02 11.64
N PHE A 24 -2.61 -2.06 12.47
CA PHE A 24 -2.31 -2.29 13.88
C PHE A 24 -3.55 -2.64 14.71
N LEU A 25 -4.65 -1.93 14.51
CA LEU A 25 -5.82 -2.02 15.39
C LEU A 25 -6.94 -2.93 14.88
N SER A 26 -7.09 -3.09 13.55
CA SER A 26 -8.28 -3.73 12.98
C SER A 26 -8.46 -5.18 13.43
N GLY A 27 -7.39 -5.95 13.54
CA GLY A 27 -7.44 -7.32 14.03
C GLY A 27 -7.76 -7.42 15.52
N ILE A 28 -7.19 -6.51 16.32
CA ILE A 28 -7.41 -6.47 17.79
C ILE A 28 -8.87 -6.13 18.10
N ILE A 29 -9.42 -5.10 17.45
CA ILE A 29 -10.80 -4.66 17.67
C ILE A 29 -11.77 -5.64 16.99
N GLY A 30 -11.42 -6.14 15.80
CA GLY A 30 -12.18 -7.16 15.12
C GLY A 30 -12.37 -8.42 15.97
N SER A 31 -11.33 -8.90 16.66
CA SER A 31 -11.44 -10.05 17.55
C SER A 31 -12.33 -9.78 18.79
N LYS A 32 -12.45 -8.51 19.21
CA LYS A 32 -13.29 -8.13 20.35
C LYS A 32 -14.78 -8.04 19.99
N PHE A 33 -15.12 -7.53 18.81
CA PHE A 33 -16.49 -7.25 18.41
C PHE A 33 -17.08 -8.27 17.43
N SER A 34 -16.27 -9.14 16.86
CA SER A 34 -16.73 -10.14 15.90
C SER A 34 -17.67 -11.16 16.56
N PRO A 35 -18.84 -11.43 15.98
CA PRO A 35 -19.73 -12.47 16.47
C PRO A 35 -19.17 -13.88 16.29
N ILE A 36 -18.18 -14.05 15.39
CA ILE A 36 -17.54 -15.32 15.05
C ILE A 36 -16.04 -15.08 14.88
N ASN A 37 -15.20 -15.90 15.52
CA ASN A 37 -13.73 -15.73 15.49
C ASN A 37 -13.14 -15.64 14.07
N THR A 38 -13.73 -16.35 13.10
CA THR A 38 -13.30 -16.32 11.70
C THR A 38 -13.46 -14.95 11.02
N LEU A 39 -14.33 -14.09 11.55
CA LEU A 39 -14.56 -12.73 11.03
C LEU A 39 -13.68 -11.66 11.71
N ALA A 40 -12.84 -12.03 12.65
CA ALA A 40 -11.98 -11.09 13.38
C ALA A 40 -11.07 -10.26 12.45
N THR A 41 -10.66 -10.81 11.32
CA THR A 41 -9.83 -10.14 10.31
C THR A 41 -10.61 -9.39 9.23
N LEU A 42 -11.95 -9.49 9.24
CA LEU A 42 -12.83 -8.87 8.24
C LEU A 42 -12.63 -7.34 8.14
N PRO A 43 -12.46 -6.57 9.24
CA PRO A 43 -12.24 -5.13 9.14
C PRO A 43 -10.98 -4.78 8.32
N MET A 44 -9.90 -5.54 8.50
CA MET A 44 -8.67 -5.36 7.70
C MET A 44 -8.92 -5.68 6.23
N ALA A 45 -9.56 -6.81 5.96
CA ALA A 45 -9.86 -7.23 4.59
C ALA A 45 -10.76 -6.20 3.88
N LEU A 46 -11.78 -5.66 4.56
CA LEU A 46 -12.64 -4.61 4.00
C LEU A 46 -11.92 -3.30 3.76
N SER A 47 -10.92 -2.94 4.57
CA SER A 47 -10.05 -1.80 4.28
C SER A 47 -9.30 -2.01 2.96
N VAL A 48 -8.74 -3.20 2.70
CA VAL A 48 -8.05 -3.50 1.43
C VAL A 48 -9.03 -3.53 0.25
N VAL A 49 -10.24 -4.06 0.44
CA VAL A 49 -11.31 -3.99 -0.57
C VAL A 49 -11.69 -2.53 -0.87
N GLY A 50 -11.77 -1.69 0.17
CA GLY A 50 -11.95 -0.24 0.02
C GLY A 50 -10.86 0.39 -0.84
N ILE A 51 -9.58 0.06 -0.59
CA ILE A 51 -8.47 0.53 -1.43
C ILE A 51 -8.70 0.13 -2.89
N ALA A 52 -9.01 -1.12 -3.17
CA ALA A 52 -9.21 -1.63 -4.53
C ALA A 52 -10.36 -0.93 -5.27
N LEU A 53 -11.53 -0.82 -4.63
CA LEU A 53 -12.71 -0.22 -5.24
C LEU A 53 -12.54 1.28 -5.47
N PHE A 54 -11.91 2.00 -4.54
CA PHE A 54 -11.72 3.45 -4.66
C PHE A 54 -10.49 3.83 -5.49
N ALA A 55 -9.60 2.91 -5.85
CA ALA A 55 -8.39 3.23 -6.61
C ALA A 55 -8.68 3.89 -7.97
N PHE A 56 -9.57 3.28 -8.77
CA PHE A 56 -9.98 3.85 -10.06
C PHE A 56 -10.81 5.12 -9.88
N PHE A 57 -11.71 5.13 -8.90
CA PHE A 57 -12.52 6.31 -8.57
C PHE A 57 -11.64 7.50 -8.16
N ALA A 58 -10.61 7.29 -7.35
CA ALA A 58 -9.66 8.32 -6.96
C ALA A 58 -8.97 8.97 -8.17
N ALA A 59 -8.45 8.15 -9.10
CA ALA A 59 -7.83 8.64 -10.32
C ALA A 59 -8.83 9.42 -11.19
N LYS A 60 -10.05 8.89 -11.38
CA LYS A 60 -11.12 9.52 -12.14
C LYS A 60 -11.56 10.85 -11.51
N LEU A 61 -11.78 10.89 -10.21
CA LEU A 61 -12.16 12.13 -9.52
C LEU A 61 -11.07 13.19 -9.66
N MET A 62 -9.80 12.81 -9.43
CA MET A 62 -8.66 13.72 -9.57
C MET A 62 -8.46 14.23 -11.00
N SER A 63 -8.91 13.48 -12.01
CA SER A 63 -8.89 13.96 -13.40
C SER A 63 -9.89 15.10 -13.65
N ILE A 64 -10.94 15.20 -12.84
CA ILE A 64 -11.99 16.21 -12.96
C ILE A 64 -11.68 17.46 -12.12
N ILE A 65 -11.33 17.24 -10.86
CA ILE A 65 -11.18 18.31 -9.86
C ILE A 65 -9.71 18.67 -9.58
N GLY A 66 -8.74 17.94 -10.14
CA GLY A 66 -7.30 18.09 -9.89
C GLY A 66 -6.81 17.30 -8.66
N ARG A 67 -5.48 17.17 -8.56
CA ARG A 67 -4.82 16.43 -7.47
C ARG A 67 -5.03 17.08 -6.12
N LYS A 68 -4.87 18.40 -6.05
CA LYS A 68 -4.97 19.18 -4.81
C LYS A 68 -6.32 18.98 -4.13
N LEU A 69 -7.40 19.25 -4.85
CA LEU A 69 -8.76 19.08 -4.31
C LEU A 69 -9.09 17.62 -4.02
N GLY A 70 -8.62 16.69 -4.88
CA GLY A 70 -8.79 15.26 -4.64
C GLY A 70 -8.17 14.80 -3.32
N PHE A 71 -6.95 15.25 -3.00
CA PHE A 71 -6.30 14.94 -1.72
C PHE A 71 -7.00 15.60 -0.53
N ILE A 72 -7.45 16.85 -0.66
CA ILE A 72 -8.20 17.54 0.40
C ILE A 72 -9.51 16.79 0.71
N TYR A 73 -10.29 16.45 -0.31
CA TYR A 73 -11.54 15.70 -0.11
C TYR A 73 -11.29 14.31 0.48
N ALA A 74 -10.23 13.63 0.06
CA ALA A 74 -9.83 12.36 0.66
C ALA A 74 -9.47 12.51 2.13
N SER A 75 -8.73 13.55 2.51
CA SER A 75 -8.35 13.82 3.90
C SER A 75 -9.58 14.09 4.78
N VAL A 76 -10.51 14.90 4.28
CA VAL A 76 -11.81 15.16 4.95
C VAL A 76 -12.63 13.88 5.04
N GLY A 77 -12.74 13.11 3.95
CA GLY A 77 -13.44 11.82 3.94
C GLY A 77 -12.84 10.81 4.91
N THR A 78 -11.50 10.71 4.99
CA THR A 78 -10.82 9.83 5.95
C THR A 78 -11.02 10.30 7.39
N CYS A 79 -11.07 11.61 7.63
CA CYS A 79 -11.42 12.17 8.93
C CYS A 79 -12.83 11.70 9.36
N PHE A 80 -13.86 11.87 8.51
CA PHE A 80 -15.20 11.38 8.80
C PHE A 80 -15.27 9.86 8.96
N ALA A 81 -14.59 9.09 8.14
CA ALA A 81 -14.50 7.65 8.26
C ALA A 81 -13.87 7.23 9.60
N SER A 82 -12.83 7.94 10.04
CA SER A 82 -12.19 7.70 11.34
C SER A 82 -13.12 8.06 12.52
N LEU A 83 -13.88 9.15 12.42
CA LEU A 83 -14.90 9.51 13.42
C LEU A 83 -16.00 8.45 13.47
N LEU A 84 -16.47 7.96 12.32
CA LEU A 84 -17.45 6.86 12.26
C LEU A 84 -16.89 5.59 12.91
N THR A 85 -15.62 5.29 12.66
CA THR A 85 -14.94 4.13 13.27
C THR A 85 -14.79 4.30 14.78
N ALA A 86 -14.45 5.50 15.27
CA ALA A 86 -14.43 5.79 16.70
C ALA A 86 -15.83 5.63 17.33
N TYR A 87 -16.86 6.16 16.69
CA TYR A 87 -18.25 6.01 17.13
C TYR A 87 -18.71 4.56 17.16
N SER A 88 -18.35 3.76 16.14
CA SER A 88 -18.68 2.33 16.08
C SER A 88 -18.11 1.53 17.26
N ILE A 89 -16.94 1.94 17.77
CA ILE A 89 -16.32 1.34 18.97
C ILE A 89 -17.11 1.71 20.24
N ILE A 90 -17.58 2.96 20.31
CA ILE A 90 -18.39 3.44 21.47
C ILE A 90 -19.72 2.67 21.57
N ILE A 91 -20.37 2.42 20.44
CA ILE A 91 -21.64 1.67 20.41
C ILE A 91 -21.46 0.16 20.22
N GLU A 92 -20.21 -0.33 20.21
CA GLU A 92 -19.83 -1.74 20.05
C GLU A 92 -20.39 -2.41 18.79
N SER A 93 -20.57 -1.65 17.70
CA SER A 93 -21.14 -2.14 16.44
C SER A 93 -20.09 -2.66 15.49
N PHE A 94 -19.99 -4.00 15.34
CA PHE A 94 -19.10 -4.64 14.39
C PHE A 94 -19.39 -4.23 12.94
N VAL A 95 -20.65 -4.05 12.57
CA VAL A 95 -21.06 -3.65 11.21
C VAL A 95 -20.55 -2.26 10.88
N LEU A 96 -20.77 -1.27 11.77
CA LEU A 96 -20.29 0.09 11.57
C LEU A 96 -18.76 0.18 11.61
N TYR A 97 -18.10 -0.65 12.44
CA TYR A 97 -16.65 -0.73 12.48
C TYR A 97 -16.08 -1.20 11.13
N ASN A 98 -16.68 -2.22 10.55
CA ASN A 98 -16.32 -2.71 9.21
C ASN A 98 -16.55 -1.65 8.12
N LEU A 99 -17.68 -0.93 8.17
CA LEU A 99 -17.96 0.17 7.24
C LEU A 99 -16.91 1.29 7.38
N GLY A 100 -16.58 1.67 8.60
CA GLY A 100 -15.53 2.66 8.88
C GLY A 100 -14.18 2.25 8.30
N CYS A 101 -13.74 1.01 8.53
CA CYS A 101 -12.50 0.47 7.96
C CYS A 101 -12.52 0.45 6.42
N PHE A 102 -13.65 0.06 5.80
CA PHE A 102 -13.84 0.11 4.36
C PHE A 102 -13.65 1.54 3.80
N LEU A 103 -14.29 2.54 4.43
CA LEU A 103 -14.18 3.94 4.01
C LEU A 103 -12.77 4.51 4.25
N ILE A 104 -12.10 4.14 5.34
CA ILE A 104 -10.69 4.47 5.57
C ILE A 104 -9.83 3.90 4.43
N GLY A 105 -10.10 2.66 3.99
CA GLY A 105 -9.47 2.07 2.82
C GLY A 105 -9.65 2.92 1.56
N GLY A 106 -10.82 3.50 1.37
CA GLY A 106 -11.07 4.49 0.31
C GLY A 106 -10.11 5.68 0.38
N GLY A 107 -9.92 6.26 1.57
CA GLY A 107 -8.95 7.35 1.79
C GLY A 107 -7.50 6.93 1.50
N ILE A 108 -7.11 5.70 1.88
CA ILE A 108 -5.79 5.15 1.57
C ILE A 108 -5.59 5.03 0.05
N ALA A 109 -6.62 4.67 -0.73
CA ALA A 109 -6.54 4.63 -2.19
C ALA A 109 -6.13 5.98 -2.80
N PHE A 110 -6.68 7.09 -2.28
CA PHE A 110 -6.23 8.44 -2.67
C PHE A 110 -4.79 8.72 -2.23
N SER A 111 -4.39 8.26 -1.04
CA SER A 111 -3.01 8.43 -0.57
C SER A 111 -1.98 7.75 -1.50
N HIS A 112 -2.34 6.66 -2.16
CA HIS A 112 -1.48 6.02 -3.15
C HIS A 112 -1.24 6.89 -4.39
N GLN A 113 -2.10 7.87 -4.70
CA GLN A 113 -1.94 8.78 -5.83
C GLN A 113 -0.85 9.84 -5.62
N TYR A 114 -0.36 10.05 -4.39
CA TYR A 114 0.73 11.00 -4.12
C TYR A 114 2.01 10.68 -4.90
N ARG A 115 2.29 9.39 -5.18
CA ARG A 115 3.45 8.99 -5.99
C ARG A 115 3.40 9.53 -7.42
N PHE A 116 2.20 9.63 -7.99
CA PHE A 116 2.00 10.21 -9.31
C PHE A 116 2.03 11.74 -9.28
N ALA A 117 1.45 12.36 -8.25
CA ALA A 117 1.56 13.80 -8.03
C ALA A 117 3.02 14.24 -7.85
N ALA A 118 3.86 13.42 -7.18
CA ALA A 118 5.28 13.67 -7.02
C ALA A 118 6.03 13.70 -8.37
N VAL A 119 5.64 12.85 -9.31
CA VAL A 119 6.22 12.84 -10.67
C VAL A 119 5.82 14.09 -11.46
N GLU A 120 4.61 14.58 -11.28
CA GLU A 120 4.07 15.74 -12.02
C GLU A 120 4.75 17.07 -11.65
N VAL A 121 5.45 17.13 -10.50
CA VAL A 121 6.14 18.34 -10.01
C VAL A 121 7.65 18.34 -10.28
N VAL A 122 8.17 17.34 -10.98
CA VAL A 122 9.58 17.19 -11.32
C VAL A 122 9.76 16.88 -12.81
N ASP A 123 11.00 17.03 -13.32
CA ASP A 123 11.32 16.60 -14.67
C ASP A 123 11.21 15.08 -14.82
N LYS A 124 10.86 14.60 -16.01
CA LYS A 124 10.61 13.18 -16.31
C LYS A 124 11.79 12.28 -15.92
N ASP A 125 13.02 12.74 -16.11
CA ASP A 125 14.24 12.00 -15.74
C ASP A 125 14.37 11.78 -14.23
N TYR A 126 13.69 12.57 -13.42
CA TYR A 126 13.65 12.46 -11.97
C TYR A 126 12.46 11.66 -11.44
N ALA A 127 11.58 11.16 -12.31
CA ALA A 127 10.38 10.42 -11.91
C ALA A 127 10.68 9.23 -10.95
N PRO A 128 11.66 8.33 -11.22
CA PRO A 128 11.98 7.24 -10.30
C PRO A 128 12.44 7.73 -8.94
N LYS A 129 13.21 8.83 -8.90
CA LYS A 129 13.69 9.44 -7.66
C LYS A 129 12.55 10.13 -6.89
N ALA A 130 11.65 10.80 -7.57
CA ALA A 130 10.48 11.44 -6.94
C ALA A 130 9.54 10.39 -6.32
N ILE A 131 9.26 9.29 -7.01
CA ILE A 131 8.50 8.14 -6.48
C ILE A 131 9.21 7.54 -5.26
N SER A 132 10.51 7.33 -5.34
CA SER A 132 11.29 6.81 -4.23
C SER A 132 11.21 7.71 -2.99
N ILE A 133 11.39 9.02 -3.16
CA ILE A 133 11.38 9.98 -2.05
C ILE A 133 9.98 10.11 -1.43
N ILE A 134 8.92 10.15 -2.23
CA ILE A 134 7.55 10.24 -1.70
C ILE A 134 7.18 8.98 -0.89
N LEU A 135 7.65 7.82 -1.30
CA LEU A 135 7.39 6.58 -0.57
C LEU A 135 8.13 6.52 0.79
N LEU A 136 9.24 7.26 0.96
CA LEU A 136 9.88 7.41 2.28
C LEU A 136 8.96 8.05 3.32
N ALA A 137 7.95 8.82 2.89
CA ALA A 137 6.90 9.32 3.79
C ALA A 137 6.19 8.18 4.53
N GLY A 138 6.14 6.98 3.94
CA GLY A 138 5.61 5.78 4.58
C GLY A 138 6.35 5.40 5.88
N ILE A 139 7.65 5.70 5.99
CA ILE A 139 8.42 5.48 7.24
C ILE A 139 7.87 6.42 8.33
N GLY A 140 7.70 7.71 8.02
CA GLY A 140 7.10 8.67 8.96
C GLY A 140 5.73 8.20 9.44
N SER A 141 4.86 7.77 8.51
CA SER A 141 3.52 7.25 8.82
C SER A 141 3.58 5.98 9.68
N ALA A 142 4.53 5.07 9.40
CA ALA A 142 4.69 3.81 10.13
C ALA A 142 5.11 4.02 11.60
N PHE A 143 5.86 5.10 11.86
CA PHE A 143 6.21 5.49 13.24
C PHE A 143 5.11 6.29 13.92
N ILE A 144 4.55 7.30 13.23
CA ILE A 144 3.53 8.19 13.80
C ILE A 144 2.24 7.42 14.09
N GLY A 145 1.74 6.63 13.13
CA GLY A 145 0.43 5.99 13.23
C GLY A 145 0.28 5.09 14.46
N PRO A 146 1.02 3.98 14.59
CA PRO A 146 0.88 3.07 15.73
C PRO A 146 1.22 3.70 17.06
N ASN A 147 2.22 4.60 17.11
CA ASN A 147 2.58 5.27 18.36
C ASN A 147 1.46 6.18 18.87
N ILE A 148 0.91 7.03 18.00
CA ILE A 148 -0.22 7.90 18.38
C ILE A 148 -1.45 7.06 18.72
N ALA A 149 -1.73 6.02 17.94
CA ALA A 149 -2.84 5.12 18.24
C ALA A 149 -2.69 4.45 19.61
N ASN A 150 -1.48 4.05 19.99
CA ASN A 150 -1.22 3.45 21.30
C ASN A 150 -1.30 4.47 22.43
N ILE A 151 -0.81 5.70 22.26
CA ILE A 151 -0.87 6.77 23.27
C ILE A 151 -2.33 7.18 23.51
N SER A 152 -3.13 7.29 22.46
CA SER A 152 -4.50 7.79 22.52
C SER A 152 -5.56 6.73 22.79
N LYS A 153 -5.20 5.43 22.84
CA LYS A 153 -6.16 4.32 22.98
C LYS A 153 -7.08 4.42 24.21
N GLY A 154 -6.62 5.03 25.29
CA GLY A 154 -7.37 5.21 26.54
C GLY A 154 -7.95 6.61 26.74
N PHE A 155 -7.97 7.49 25.74
CA PHE A 155 -8.52 8.85 25.89
C PHE A 155 -10.03 8.88 26.16
N ILE A 156 -10.74 7.81 25.78
CA ILE A 156 -12.14 7.58 26.19
C ILE A 156 -12.12 6.42 27.16
N SER A 157 -12.36 6.70 28.43
CA SER A 157 -12.12 5.78 29.55
C SER A 157 -12.85 4.45 29.41
N ASP A 158 -14.12 4.47 28.97
CA ASP A 158 -14.95 3.27 28.89
C ASP A 158 -14.85 2.53 27.55
N HIS A 159 -14.22 3.16 26.52
CA HIS A 159 -14.17 2.64 25.15
C HIS A 159 -12.73 2.63 24.61
N MET A 160 -11.96 1.62 25.02
CA MET A 160 -10.58 1.44 24.57
C MET A 160 -10.48 1.42 23.04
N TYR A 161 -9.49 2.14 22.49
CA TYR A 161 -9.20 2.36 21.07
C TYR A 161 -10.10 3.36 20.33
N ALA A 162 -11.23 3.82 20.89
CA ALA A 162 -12.01 4.89 20.25
C ALA A 162 -11.17 6.17 20.12
N GLY A 163 -10.40 6.52 21.14
CA GLY A 163 -9.44 7.62 21.12
C GLY A 163 -8.39 7.49 20.02
N SER A 164 -7.97 6.28 19.67
CA SER A 164 -7.01 6.04 18.58
C SER A 164 -7.56 6.48 17.22
N TYR A 165 -8.83 6.23 16.96
CA TYR A 165 -9.48 6.67 15.72
C TYR A 165 -9.84 8.16 15.73
N LEU A 166 -10.09 8.77 16.90
CA LEU A 166 -10.17 10.23 17.02
C LEU A 166 -8.83 10.90 16.69
N ALA A 167 -7.73 10.34 17.18
CA ALA A 167 -6.40 10.82 16.84
C ALA A 167 -6.10 10.65 15.33
N LEU A 168 -6.53 9.52 14.74
CA LEU A 168 -6.42 9.32 13.29
C LEU A 168 -7.21 10.35 12.50
N ALA A 169 -8.40 10.74 12.96
CA ALA A 169 -9.19 11.80 12.33
C ALA A 169 -8.42 13.12 12.30
N ILE A 170 -7.78 13.50 13.42
CA ILE A 170 -6.95 14.71 13.51
C ILE A 170 -5.74 14.61 12.57
N LEU A 171 -5.04 13.46 12.54
CA LEU A 171 -3.91 13.27 11.64
C LEU A 171 -4.33 13.36 10.18
N SER A 172 -5.45 12.74 9.82
CA SER A 172 -5.94 12.75 8.44
C SER A 172 -6.23 14.19 7.96
N ILE A 173 -6.92 15.00 8.76
CA ILE A 173 -7.22 16.38 8.40
C ILE A 173 -5.97 17.28 8.41
N SER A 174 -4.98 16.98 9.23
CA SER A 174 -3.73 17.75 9.31
C SER A 174 -2.94 17.72 7.99
N SER A 175 -3.13 16.70 7.16
CA SER A 175 -2.51 16.64 5.82
C SER A 175 -2.91 17.82 4.93
N THR A 176 -4.13 18.38 5.13
CA THR A 176 -4.65 19.53 4.37
C THR A 176 -3.84 20.80 4.58
N ILE A 177 -3.19 20.97 5.74
CA ILE A 177 -2.36 22.12 6.05
C ILE A 177 -1.27 22.33 4.99
N PHE A 178 -0.62 21.25 4.59
CA PHE A 178 0.44 21.29 3.58
C PHE A 178 -0.13 21.44 2.17
N LEU A 179 -1.32 20.89 1.90
CA LEU A 179 -1.99 20.97 0.61
C LEU A 179 -2.50 22.36 0.29
N ILE A 180 -2.81 23.20 1.28
CA ILE A 180 -3.17 24.60 1.07
C ILE A 180 -2.06 25.34 0.31
N PHE A 181 -0.80 25.08 0.68
CA PHE A 181 0.38 25.71 0.08
C PHE A 181 0.89 24.99 -1.18
N TYR A 182 0.40 23.78 -1.46
CA TYR A 182 0.74 23.03 -2.67
C TYR A 182 0.15 23.73 -3.91
N GLN A 183 1.02 23.96 -4.88
CA GLN A 183 0.64 24.50 -6.18
C GLN A 183 0.64 23.38 -7.21
N GLU A 184 -0.55 23.01 -7.63
CA GLU A 184 -0.74 22.00 -8.64
C GLU A 184 -0.19 22.51 -9.99
N PRO A 185 0.64 21.72 -10.71
CA PRO A 185 1.03 22.07 -12.08
C PRO A 185 -0.21 22.25 -12.95
N LYS A 186 -0.17 23.21 -13.87
CA LYS A 186 -1.27 23.43 -14.81
C LYS A 186 -1.50 22.15 -15.62
N THR A 187 -2.57 21.47 -15.34
CA THR A 187 -2.99 20.29 -16.11
C THR A 187 -3.64 20.74 -17.40
N ILE A 188 -3.38 20.04 -18.49
CA ILE A 188 -4.11 20.22 -19.75
C ILE A 188 -5.59 19.93 -19.47
N SER A 189 -6.45 20.88 -19.83
CA SER A 189 -7.89 20.92 -19.56
C SER A 189 -8.59 19.57 -19.83
N SER A 190 -9.57 19.23 -18.97
CA SER A 190 -10.37 17.99 -18.95
C SER A 190 -11.10 17.63 -20.24
N ASN A 191 -11.18 18.52 -21.22
CA ASN A 191 -11.83 18.24 -22.52
C ASN A 191 -11.03 17.30 -23.44
N GLN A 192 -9.74 17.03 -23.15
CA GLN A 192 -8.90 16.13 -23.94
C GLN A 192 -9.00 14.64 -23.52
N TYR A 193 -9.71 14.32 -22.43
CA TYR A 193 -9.83 12.93 -21.93
C TYR A 193 -10.62 11.98 -22.84
N LYS A 194 -11.25 12.48 -23.94
CA LYS A 194 -12.00 11.64 -24.88
C LYS A 194 -11.13 10.96 -25.94
N THR A 195 -9.87 11.35 -26.09
CA THR A 195 -9.03 10.97 -27.25
C THR A 195 -7.85 10.04 -26.95
N GLY A 196 -7.70 9.54 -25.73
CA GLY A 196 -6.62 8.62 -25.38
C GLY A 196 -6.91 7.16 -25.71
N ARG A 197 -5.85 6.34 -25.76
CA ARG A 197 -5.94 4.89 -26.02
C ARG A 197 -6.90 4.21 -25.04
N SER A 198 -7.58 3.16 -25.53
CA SER A 198 -8.47 2.32 -24.73
C SER A 198 -7.70 1.50 -23.68
N PHE A 199 -8.41 0.87 -22.74
CA PHE A 199 -7.79 -0.05 -21.77
C PHE A 199 -7.00 -1.17 -22.47
N PHE A 200 -7.60 -1.79 -23.50
CA PHE A 200 -6.96 -2.88 -24.25
C PHE A 200 -5.71 -2.42 -25.00
N GLU A 201 -5.72 -1.24 -25.57
CA GLU A 201 -4.54 -0.66 -26.23
C GLU A 201 -3.42 -0.34 -25.24
N LEU A 202 -3.75 0.11 -24.02
CA LEU A 202 -2.76 0.37 -22.98
C LEU A 202 -2.14 -0.94 -22.49
N ILE A 203 -2.96 -1.93 -22.13
CA ILE A 203 -2.47 -3.20 -21.58
C ILE A 203 -1.75 -4.07 -22.61
N SER A 204 -2.04 -3.89 -23.91
CA SER A 204 -1.35 -4.58 -25.01
C SER A 204 0.08 -4.08 -25.23
N GLN A 205 0.46 -2.94 -24.61
CA GLN A 205 1.85 -2.49 -24.66
C GLN A 205 2.72 -3.36 -23.74
N PRO A 206 3.78 -4.00 -24.24
CA PRO A 206 4.61 -4.89 -23.41
C PRO A 206 5.15 -4.21 -22.16
N ARG A 207 5.60 -2.95 -22.24
CA ARG A 207 6.12 -2.20 -21.10
C ARG A 207 5.04 -1.83 -20.08
N PHE A 208 3.81 -1.53 -20.53
CA PHE A 208 2.69 -1.29 -19.63
C PHE A 208 2.34 -2.58 -18.86
N LEU A 209 2.25 -3.70 -19.57
CA LEU A 209 2.00 -5.00 -18.97
C LEU A 209 3.11 -5.40 -17.98
N GLN A 210 4.37 -5.16 -18.32
CA GLN A 210 5.51 -5.37 -17.43
C GLN A 210 5.40 -4.55 -16.14
N ALA A 211 5.08 -3.26 -16.25
CA ALA A 211 4.89 -2.35 -15.12
C ALA A 211 3.75 -2.82 -14.20
N LEU A 212 2.62 -3.19 -14.82
CA LEU A 212 1.43 -3.68 -14.14
C LEU A 212 1.70 -5.01 -13.41
N VAL A 213 2.27 -6.00 -14.11
CA VAL A 213 2.57 -7.33 -13.55
C VAL A 213 3.57 -7.22 -12.40
N ALA A 214 4.65 -6.45 -12.57
CA ALA A 214 5.62 -6.24 -11.50
C ALA A 214 4.98 -5.65 -10.24
N SER A 215 4.16 -4.61 -10.38
CA SER A 215 3.49 -3.94 -9.25
C SER A 215 2.42 -4.84 -8.61
N ALA A 216 1.57 -5.50 -9.42
CA ALA A 216 0.46 -6.31 -8.95
C ALA A 216 0.94 -7.55 -8.18
N PHE A 217 1.90 -8.27 -8.73
CA PHE A 217 2.41 -9.48 -8.08
C PHE A 217 3.42 -9.18 -6.95
N ALA A 218 4.07 -7.99 -6.97
CA ALA A 218 4.80 -7.53 -5.79
C ALA A 218 3.86 -7.39 -4.58
N TYR A 219 2.69 -6.75 -4.78
CA TYR A 219 1.67 -6.64 -3.74
C TYR A 219 1.02 -7.97 -3.39
N ALA A 220 0.76 -8.84 -4.38
CA ALA A 220 0.18 -10.15 -4.14
C ALA A 220 1.05 -10.98 -3.19
N VAL A 221 2.33 -11.17 -3.54
CA VAL A 221 3.28 -11.96 -2.75
C VAL A 221 3.45 -11.35 -1.36
N MET A 222 3.70 -10.02 -1.29
CA MET A 222 3.90 -9.33 -0.03
C MET A 222 2.69 -9.46 0.88
N THR A 223 1.48 -9.16 0.38
CA THR A 223 0.27 -9.16 1.22
C THR A 223 -0.15 -10.57 1.60
N PHE A 224 -0.02 -11.56 0.70
CA PHE A 224 -0.33 -12.95 0.98
C PHE A 224 0.49 -13.51 2.14
N LEU A 225 1.80 -13.27 2.14
CA LEU A 225 2.69 -13.73 3.20
C LEU A 225 2.54 -12.87 4.46
N MET A 226 2.50 -11.54 4.34
CA MET A 226 2.43 -10.62 5.47
C MET A 226 1.14 -10.80 6.28
N THR A 227 0.00 -11.07 5.62
CA THR A 227 -1.28 -11.32 6.32
C THR A 227 -1.23 -12.60 7.16
N ALA A 228 -0.54 -13.63 6.68
CA ALA A 228 -0.39 -14.90 7.37
C ALA A 228 0.67 -14.90 8.48
N THR A 229 1.67 -14.03 8.38
CA THR A 229 2.85 -14.03 9.26
C THR A 229 2.51 -13.92 10.76
N PRO A 230 1.65 -12.99 11.23
CA PRO A 230 1.35 -12.89 12.67
C PRO A 230 0.71 -14.15 13.24
N ILE A 231 -0.17 -14.79 12.46
CA ILE A 231 -0.84 -16.02 12.83
C ILE A 231 0.19 -17.16 12.89
N SER A 232 1.00 -17.31 11.85
CA SER A 232 2.03 -18.33 11.77
C SER A 232 3.03 -18.20 12.91
N MET A 233 3.62 -17.01 13.12
CA MET A 233 4.62 -16.78 14.15
C MET A 233 4.06 -16.91 15.56
N HIS A 234 2.95 -16.21 15.86
CA HIS A 234 2.47 -16.08 17.23
C HIS A 234 1.59 -17.27 17.65
N LEU A 235 0.65 -17.68 16.81
CA LEU A 235 -0.31 -18.73 17.18
C LEU A 235 0.21 -20.14 16.89
N MET A 236 0.89 -20.36 15.76
CA MET A 236 1.38 -21.67 15.39
C MET A 236 2.75 -21.97 16.02
N GLU A 237 3.74 -21.10 15.83
CA GLU A 237 5.11 -21.30 16.31
C GLU A 237 5.36 -20.77 17.73
N LYS A 238 4.33 -20.23 18.40
CA LYS A 238 4.40 -19.72 19.79
C LYS A 238 5.47 -18.65 20.03
N ILE A 239 5.87 -17.91 18.99
CA ILE A 239 6.79 -16.79 19.10
C ILE A 239 6.07 -15.65 19.81
N SER A 240 6.76 -14.95 20.75
CA SER A 240 6.13 -13.88 21.52
C SER A 240 5.58 -12.77 20.62
N LEU A 241 4.48 -12.14 21.03
CA LEU A 241 3.84 -11.05 20.28
C LEU A 241 4.81 -9.88 20.04
N SER A 242 5.67 -9.58 21.01
CA SER A 242 6.70 -8.53 20.89
C SER A 242 7.70 -8.84 19.76
N LYS A 243 8.19 -10.09 19.69
CA LYS A 243 9.10 -10.52 18.61
C LYS A 243 8.39 -10.52 17.26
N THR A 244 7.13 -10.96 17.19
CA THR A 244 6.32 -10.91 15.98
C THR A 244 6.14 -9.46 15.50
N GLY A 245 5.80 -8.55 16.41
CA GLY A 245 5.69 -7.13 16.12
C GLY A 245 6.98 -6.52 15.58
N PHE A 246 8.13 -6.88 16.18
CA PHE A 246 9.43 -6.40 15.71
C PHE A 246 9.78 -6.88 14.29
N VAL A 247 9.45 -8.14 13.95
CA VAL A 247 9.66 -8.66 12.59
C VAL A 247 8.79 -7.89 11.58
N ILE A 248 7.54 -7.56 11.94
CA ILE A 248 6.65 -6.74 11.10
C ILE A 248 7.23 -5.34 10.91
N GLN A 249 7.75 -4.71 11.97
CA GLN A 249 8.39 -3.39 11.87
C GLN A 249 9.60 -3.41 10.94
N LEU A 250 10.46 -4.43 11.05
CA LEU A 250 11.61 -4.60 10.17
C LEU A 250 11.19 -4.83 8.71
N HIS A 251 10.11 -5.59 8.47
CA HIS A 251 9.54 -5.76 7.14
C HIS A 251 9.10 -4.41 6.55
N ILE A 252 8.34 -3.61 7.33
CA ILE A 252 7.89 -2.29 6.88
C ILE A 252 9.09 -1.36 6.63
N ALA A 253 10.10 -1.40 7.48
CA ALA A 253 11.32 -0.64 7.26
C ALA A 253 12.01 -1.08 5.96
N ALA A 254 12.10 -2.38 5.69
CA ALA A 254 12.67 -2.94 4.46
C ALA A 254 11.83 -2.61 3.21
N MET A 255 10.53 -2.37 3.34
CA MET A 255 9.71 -1.87 2.24
C MET A 255 10.04 -0.43 1.84
N PHE A 256 10.40 0.42 2.78
CA PHE A 256 10.52 1.86 2.51
C PHE A 256 11.95 2.39 2.54
N LEU A 257 12.85 1.91 3.41
CA LEU A 257 14.23 2.40 3.50
C LEU A 257 15.02 2.30 2.19
N PRO A 258 14.92 1.20 1.40
CA PRO A 258 15.65 1.10 0.14
C PRO A 258 15.27 2.18 -0.87
N SER A 259 14.11 2.83 -0.70
CA SER A 259 13.68 3.95 -1.55
C SER A 259 14.69 5.10 -1.59
N LEU A 260 15.57 5.22 -0.58
CA LEU A 260 16.70 6.16 -0.61
C LEU A 260 17.62 5.97 -1.82
N VAL A 261 17.78 4.73 -2.26
CA VAL A 261 18.71 4.36 -3.34
C VAL A 261 18.03 3.80 -4.59
N THR A 262 16.83 3.21 -4.45
CA THR A 262 16.12 2.52 -5.55
C THR A 262 15.91 3.41 -6.77
N GLY A 263 15.52 4.67 -6.58
CA GLY A 263 15.34 5.61 -7.68
C GLY A 263 16.64 5.90 -8.46
N ASN A 264 17.78 5.98 -7.77
CA ASN A 264 19.09 6.15 -8.40
C ASN A 264 19.56 4.87 -9.10
N LEU A 265 19.27 3.70 -8.50
CA LEU A 265 19.57 2.40 -9.11
C LEU A 265 18.78 2.20 -10.41
N ILE A 266 17.49 2.56 -10.44
CA ILE A 266 16.67 2.53 -11.65
C ILE A 266 17.25 3.44 -12.73
N LYS A 267 17.64 4.66 -12.36
CA LYS A 267 18.28 5.60 -13.30
C LYS A 267 19.57 5.05 -13.90
N ARG A 268 20.38 4.34 -13.09
CA ARG A 268 21.69 3.80 -13.51
C ARG A 268 21.59 2.49 -14.29
N PHE A 269 20.71 1.58 -13.86
CA PHE A 269 20.67 0.20 -14.37
C PHE A 269 19.43 -0.12 -15.21
N GLY A 270 18.42 0.76 -15.17
CA GLY A 270 17.13 0.57 -15.85
C GLY A 270 16.12 -0.22 -15.00
N HIS A 271 14.85 -0.11 -15.38
CA HIS A 271 13.71 -0.69 -14.64
C HIS A 271 13.78 -2.23 -14.58
N SER A 272 14.00 -2.89 -15.73
CA SER A 272 13.94 -4.36 -15.82
C SER A 272 15.02 -5.04 -14.96
N LYS A 273 16.25 -4.51 -14.92
CA LYS A 273 17.32 -5.09 -14.07
C LYS A 273 16.97 -4.99 -12.60
N ILE A 274 16.40 -3.87 -12.15
CA ILE A 274 16.00 -3.69 -10.75
C ILE A 274 14.81 -4.60 -10.41
N MET A 275 13.87 -4.81 -11.36
CA MET A 275 12.79 -5.79 -11.19
C MET A 275 13.33 -7.21 -11.04
N TYR A 276 14.33 -7.63 -11.83
CA TYR A 276 14.97 -8.95 -11.67
C TYR A 276 15.61 -9.10 -10.29
N VAL A 277 16.28 -8.06 -9.78
CA VAL A 277 16.81 -8.08 -8.40
C VAL A 277 15.66 -8.24 -7.40
N GLY A 278 14.53 -7.58 -7.60
CA GLY A 278 13.32 -7.75 -6.76
C GLY A 278 12.80 -9.19 -6.78
N VAL A 279 12.77 -9.84 -7.94
CA VAL A 279 12.40 -11.27 -8.07
C VAL A 279 13.39 -12.17 -7.32
N LEU A 280 14.69 -11.91 -7.43
CA LEU A 280 15.72 -12.67 -6.70
C LEU A 280 15.56 -12.51 -5.18
N LEU A 281 15.25 -11.32 -4.69
CA LEU A 281 14.99 -11.09 -3.25
C LEU A 281 13.75 -11.84 -2.77
N PHE A 282 12.68 -11.90 -3.56
CA PHE A 282 11.53 -12.74 -3.26
C PHE A 282 11.88 -14.24 -3.27
N LEU A 283 12.75 -14.68 -4.18
CA LEU A 283 13.25 -16.05 -4.17
C LEU A 283 14.02 -16.36 -2.88
N VAL A 284 14.86 -15.43 -2.40
CA VAL A 284 15.55 -15.57 -1.10
C VAL A 284 14.52 -15.66 0.04
N THR A 285 13.44 -14.87 0.01
CA THR A 285 12.32 -15.01 0.98
C THR A 285 11.79 -16.44 1.01
N ILE A 286 11.47 -16.99 -0.16
CA ILE A 286 10.92 -18.35 -0.27
C ILE A 286 11.92 -19.38 0.25
N ILE A 287 13.16 -19.32 -0.21
CA ILE A 287 14.22 -20.26 0.22
C ILE A 287 14.38 -20.22 1.74
N THR A 288 14.49 -19.03 2.32
CA THR A 288 14.62 -18.87 3.79
C THR A 288 13.44 -19.45 4.53
N SER A 289 12.22 -19.31 3.99
CA SER A 289 10.99 -19.83 4.59
C SER A 289 10.85 -21.35 4.52
N LEU A 290 11.66 -22.05 3.72
CA LEU A 290 11.68 -23.52 3.66
C LEU A 290 12.50 -24.16 4.79
N PHE A 291 13.37 -23.41 5.44
CA PHE A 291 14.12 -23.87 6.59
C PHE A 291 13.22 -23.96 7.84
N GLU A 292 13.83 -24.09 8.99
CA GLU A 292 13.15 -24.14 10.28
C GLU A 292 12.32 -22.87 10.51
N GLN A 293 11.10 -23.01 11.02
CA GLN A 293 10.21 -21.89 11.32
C GLN A 293 10.53 -21.27 12.69
N ASN A 294 11.66 -20.61 12.77
CA ASN A 294 12.12 -19.90 13.97
C ASN A 294 12.11 -18.37 13.76
N TYR A 295 12.28 -17.64 14.85
CA TYR A 295 12.27 -16.18 14.86
C TYR A 295 13.21 -15.53 13.82
N ILE A 296 14.44 -16.07 13.69
CA ILE A 296 15.46 -15.50 12.81
C ILE A 296 15.08 -15.72 11.33
N ASN A 297 14.60 -16.90 10.98
CA ASN A 297 14.21 -17.22 9.63
C ASN A 297 12.99 -16.41 9.18
N TYR A 298 11.99 -16.19 10.04
CA TYR A 298 10.89 -15.25 9.76
C TYR A 298 11.41 -13.84 9.55
N MET A 299 12.29 -13.36 10.42
CA MET A 299 12.86 -12.01 10.34
C MET A 299 13.62 -11.80 9.03
N VAL A 300 14.50 -12.72 8.66
CA VAL A 300 15.27 -12.66 7.40
C VAL A 300 14.33 -12.74 6.20
N ALA A 301 13.40 -13.70 6.17
CA ALA A 301 12.44 -13.86 5.09
C ALA A 301 11.62 -12.56 4.88
N LEU A 302 11.12 -11.95 5.95
CA LEU A 302 10.31 -10.74 5.83
C LEU A 302 11.11 -9.50 5.46
N ILE A 303 12.37 -9.39 5.87
CA ILE A 303 13.25 -8.32 5.38
C ILE A 303 13.42 -8.43 3.87
N PHE A 304 13.76 -9.62 3.35
CA PHE A 304 13.90 -9.83 1.90
C PHE A 304 12.58 -9.64 1.15
N LEU A 305 11.45 -10.02 1.76
CA LEU A 305 10.11 -9.74 1.23
C LEU A 305 9.87 -8.23 1.06
N GLY A 306 10.23 -7.43 2.05
CA GLY A 306 10.10 -5.97 1.99
C GLY A 306 11.00 -5.35 0.91
N LEU A 307 12.27 -5.77 0.84
CA LEU A 307 13.23 -5.34 -0.17
C LEU A 307 12.76 -5.67 -1.59
N GLY A 308 12.30 -6.91 -1.81
CA GLY A 308 11.80 -7.38 -3.10
C GLY A 308 10.58 -6.58 -3.55
N TRP A 309 9.64 -6.33 -2.64
CA TRP A 309 8.48 -5.49 -2.90
C TRP A 309 8.91 -4.07 -3.31
N ASN A 310 9.83 -3.45 -2.59
CA ASN A 310 10.30 -2.10 -2.90
C ASN A 310 10.84 -2.01 -4.34
N PHE A 311 11.72 -2.92 -4.73
CA PHE A 311 12.35 -2.89 -6.05
C PHE A 311 11.36 -3.15 -7.18
N LEU A 312 10.44 -4.11 -7.00
CA LEU A 312 9.42 -4.40 -7.99
C LEU A 312 8.40 -3.27 -8.12
N PHE A 313 7.88 -2.77 -6.99
CA PHE A 313 6.81 -1.77 -6.98
C PHE A 313 7.29 -0.40 -7.46
N ILE A 314 8.45 0.07 -7.00
CA ILE A 314 9.00 1.37 -7.44
C ILE A 314 9.36 1.30 -8.93
N SER A 315 10.00 0.21 -9.37
CA SER A 315 10.34 0.03 -10.78
C SER A 315 9.08 -0.07 -11.64
N GLY A 316 8.07 -0.82 -11.21
CA GLY A 316 6.79 -0.92 -11.91
C GLY A 316 6.09 0.42 -12.02
N THR A 317 5.95 1.14 -10.91
CA THR A 317 5.30 2.46 -10.90
C THR A 317 6.04 3.48 -11.76
N SER A 318 7.37 3.52 -11.70
CA SER A 318 8.15 4.46 -12.50
C SER A 318 8.18 4.09 -13.99
N LEU A 319 8.15 2.80 -14.33
CA LEU A 319 8.00 2.36 -15.72
C LEU A 319 6.63 2.71 -16.29
N LEU A 320 5.56 2.55 -15.49
CA LEU A 320 4.20 2.91 -15.88
C LEU A 320 4.11 4.36 -16.36
N VAL A 321 4.80 5.28 -15.68
CA VAL A 321 4.82 6.71 -16.04
C VAL A 321 5.37 6.96 -17.44
N LEU A 322 6.22 6.08 -17.95
CA LEU A 322 6.79 6.16 -19.31
C LEU A 322 5.90 5.53 -20.39
N CYS A 323 4.82 4.85 -20.00
CA CYS A 323 3.97 4.08 -20.94
C CYS A 323 2.72 4.81 -21.40
N TYR A 324 2.35 5.92 -20.75
CA TYR A 324 1.16 6.69 -21.09
C TYR A 324 1.48 8.11 -21.54
N ARG A 325 0.56 8.71 -22.31
CA ARG A 325 0.62 10.12 -22.69
C ARG A 325 -0.02 10.99 -21.60
N GLU A 326 0.26 12.30 -21.63
CA GLU A 326 -0.24 13.23 -20.59
C GLU A 326 -1.78 13.21 -20.49
N GLU A 327 -2.48 13.13 -21.62
CA GLU A 327 -3.94 13.02 -21.68
C GLU A 327 -4.50 11.70 -21.15
N GLU A 328 -3.70 10.65 -21.07
CA GLU A 328 -4.08 9.30 -20.62
C GLU A 328 -3.77 9.04 -19.14
N LYS A 329 -2.98 9.90 -18.49
CA LYS A 329 -2.34 9.64 -17.21
C LYS A 329 -3.29 9.14 -16.12
N PHE A 330 -4.39 9.83 -15.89
CA PHE A 330 -5.33 9.43 -14.82
C PHE A 330 -6.01 8.09 -15.11
N ARG A 331 -6.31 7.84 -16.39
CA ARG A 331 -6.94 6.59 -16.81
C ARG A 331 -5.96 5.43 -16.69
N ALA A 332 -4.74 5.60 -17.20
CA ALA A 332 -3.70 4.58 -17.11
C ALA A 332 -3.32 4.26 -15.65
N GLN A 333 -3.17 5.29 -14.82
CA GLN A 333 -2.90 5.16 -13.38
C GLN A 333 -4.08 4.48 -12.66
N GLY A 334 -5.32 4.88 -12.98
CA GLY A 334 -6.52 4.29 -12.41
C GLY A 334 -6.68 2.81 -12.73
N TYR A 335 -6.43 2.40 -13.98
CA TYR A 335 -6.45 0.99 -14.39
C TYR A 335 -5.35 0.18 -13.69
N ASN A 336 -4.13 0.73 -13.64
CA ASN A 336 -3.04 0.08 -12.93
C ASN A 336 -3.40 -0.14 -11.46
N ASP A 337 -3.85 0.89 -10.77
CA ASP A 337 -4.14 0.83 -9.34
C ASP A 337 -5.33 -0.07 -9.03
N LEU A 338 -6.38 -0.03 -9.84
CA LEU A 338 -7.51 -0.94 -9.72
C LEU A 338 -7.07 -2.41 -9.78
N ILE A 339 -6.24 -2.77 -10.75
CA ILE A 339 -5.77 -4.16 -10.92
C ILE A 339 -4.82 -4.53 -9.78
N VAL A 340 -3.84 -3.68 -9.47
CA VAL A 340 -2.86 -3.92 -8.40
C VAL A 340 -3.56 -4.18 -7.07
N TYR A 341 -4.46 -3.28 -6.68
CA TYR A 341 -5.12 -3.40 -5.36
C TYR A 341 -6.23 -4.44 -5.34
N SER A 342 -6.84 -4.78 -6.48
CA SER A 342 -7.76 -5.92 -6.57
C SER A 342 -7.01 -7.25 -6.34
N ILE A 343 -5.86 -7.40 -6.96
CA ILE A 343 -5.00 -8.59 -6.77
C ILE A 343 -4.49 -8.63 -5.31
N GLN A 344 -4.12 -7.50 -4.73
CA GLN A 344 -3.76 -7.39 -3.32
C GLN A 344 -4.91 -7.83 -2.40
N ALA A 345 -6.15 -7.38 -2.69
CA ALA A 345 -7.33 -7.75 -1.91
C ALA A 345 -7.59 -9.24 -1.96
N LEU A 346 -7.52 -9.86 -3.14
CA LEU A 346 -7.66 -11.31 -3.31
C LEU A 346 -6.57 -12.07 -2.53
N ALA A 347 -5.32 -11.62 -2.59
CA ALA A 347 -4.22 -12.20 -1.84
C ALA A 347 -4.45 -12.12 -0.32
N SER A 348 -4.89 -10.96 0.19
CA SER A 348 -5.21 -10.77 1.60
C SER A 348 -6.34 -11.67 2.08
N LEU A 349 -7.45 -11.72 1.32
CA LEU A 349 -8.62 -12.53 1.66
C LEU A 349 -8.30 -14.05 1.64
N SER A 350 -7.45 -14.48 0.73
CA SER A 350 -7.08 -15.89 0.59
C SER A 350 -6.04 -16.34 1.61
N ALA A 351 -5.20 -15.44 2.14
CA ALA A 351 -4.06 -15.80 2.99
C ALA A 351 -4.45 -16.64 4.23
N GLY A 352 -5.51 -16.25 4.94
CA GLY A 352 -5.98 -16.96 6.12
C GLY A 352 -6.50 -18.36 5.79
N VAL A 353 -7.20 -18.50 4.67
CA VAL A 353 -7.72 -19.79 4.19
C VAL A 353 -6.56 -20.71 3.84
N PHE A 354 -5.61 -20.23 3.04
CA PHE A 354 -4.44 -21.03 2.67
C PHE A 354 -3.60 -21.43 3.88
N LEU A 355 -3.39 -20.53 4.85
CA LEU A 355 -2.65 -20.87 6.06
C LEU A 355 -3.37 -21.94 6.89
N SER A 356 -4.71 -21.89 7.00
CA SER A 356 -5.49 -22.87 7.76
C SER A 356 -5.55 -24.25 7.12
N LEU A 357 -5.49 -24.31 5.78
CA LEU A 357 -5.55 -25.55 5.01
C LEU A 357 -4.18 -26.17 4.73
N THR A 358 -3.12 -25.36 4.83
CA THR A 358 -1.77 -25.78 4.46
C THR A 358 -0.75 -25.38 5.55
N SER A 359 0.40 -24.86 5.16
CA SER A 359 1.44 -24.39 6.08
C SER A 359 2.09 -23.12 5.56
N TRP A 360 2.81 -22.43 6.43
CA TRP A 360 3.65 -21.28 6.05
C TRP A 360 4.62 -21.64 4.89
N LYS A 361 5.23 -22.83 4.94
CA LYS A 361 6.13 -23.30 3.87
C LYS A 361 5.40 -23.45 2.54
N THR A 362 4.23 -24.05 2.55
CA THR A 362 3.40 -24.24 1.34
C THR A 362 2.96 -22.90 0.76
N MET A 363 2.57 -21.93 1.59
CA MET A 363 2.23 -20.58 1.12
C MET A 363 3.40 -19.92 0.40
N ASN A 364 4.62 -20.05 0.94
CA ASN A 364 5.81 -19.53 0.28
C ASN A 364 6.10 -20.23 -1.06
N LEU A 365 5.89 -21.55 -1.16
CA LEU A 365 6.04 -22.27 -2.42
C LEU A 365 5.02 -21.84 -3.47
N ILE A 366 3.78 -21.56 -3.09
CA ILE A 366 2.75 -21.02 -3.99
C ILE A 366 3.21 -19.68 -4.60
N CYS A 367 3.95 -18.86 -3.85
CA CYS A 367 4.50 -17.62 -4.35
C CYS A 367 5.47 -17.80 -5.53
N LEU A 368 6.08 -18.99 -5.73
CA LEU A 368 6.91 -19.28 -6.91
C LEU A 368 6.12 -19.08 -8.22
N ILE A 369 4.83 -19.39 -8.25
CA ILE A 369 3.98 -19.17 -9.42
C ILE A 369 3.95 -17.70 -9.79
N PHE A 370 3.82 -16.81 -8.80
CA PHE A 370 3.83 -15.36 -9.03
C PHE A 370 5.19 -14.86 -9.50
N LEU A 371 6.29 -15.41 -8.95
CA LEU A 371 7.65 -15.08 -9.39
C LEU A 371 7.88 -15.48 -10.85
N ILE A 372 7.39 -16.66 -11.25
CA ILE A 372 7.47 -17.13 -12.65
C ILE A 372 6.72 -16.17 -13.57
N ILE A 373 5.51 -15.74 -13.21
CA ILE A 373 4.73 -14.79 -14.01
C ILE A 373 5.48 -13.46 -14.17
N ILE A 374 6.07 -12.93 -13.09
CA ILE A 374 6.90 -11.70 -13.17
C ILE A 374 8.09 -11.94 -14.09
N ALA A 375 8.84 -13.02 -13.91
CA ALA A 375 10.02 -13.33 -14.69
C ALA A 375 9.70 -13.49 -16.19
N LEU A 376 8.60 -14.16 -16.53
CA LEU A 376 8.12 -14.28 -17.91
C LEU A 376 7.75 -12.91 -18.49
N SER A 377 7.06 -12.05 -17.74
CA SER A 377 6.74 -10.69 -18.21
C SER A 377 8.00 -9.85 -18.48
N LEU A 378 9.06 -10.07 -17.72
CA LEU A 378 10.34 -9.40 -17.91
C LEU A 378 11.11 -9.92 -19.12
N SER A 379 11.01 -11.23 -19.44
CA SER A 379 11.70 -11.85 -20.57
C SER A 379 11.07 -11.49 -21.93
N LEU A 380 9.74 -11.30 -21.99
CA LEU A 380 9.02 -10.98 -23.22
C LEU A 380 9.40 -9.63 -23.86
N ILE A 381 10.17 -8.79 -23.18
CA ILE A 381 10.54 -7.45 -23.66
C ILE A 381 11.97 -7.40 -24.20
N HIS A 382 12.70 -8.49 -24.10
CA HIS A 382 14.03 -8.63 -24.73
C HIS A 382 13.97 -9.23 -26.16
N ILE A 383 12.75 -9.51 -26.63
CA ILE A 383 12.45 -9.87 -28.02
C ILE A 383 11.79 -8.67 -28.72
#